data_2e4c6afa0534feb486eb508771dc721a
#
_entry.id   2e4c6afa0534feb486eb508771dc721a
#
_cell.length_a   1.000
_cell.length_b   1.000
_cell.length_c   1.000
_cell.angle_alpha   90.00
_cell.angle_beta   90.00
_cell.angle_gamma   90.00
#
_symmetry.space_group_name_H-M   'P 1'
#
loop_
_entity.id
_entity.type
_entity.pdbx_description
1 polymer ?
#
loop_
_entity_poly.entity_id
_entity_poly.type
_entity_poly.pdbx_seq_one_letter_code
_entity_poly.pdbx_strand_id
1 'polypeptide(L)'
;MNYQPYFSTKLGTLYKGDCLKVMDYLIEQKVQFDAIITDPPYAATGYSWDQIIPYNEMWNRLEKLIKSTGAIVLFGNEPFSSSLRKSNEKLYKYDWKWLKTQVTGFQNAKYQPLRCYEDIMVFSKSSVISNSYSHMCYYPQELISLNVKVIRSSIDYLDDKKENIKKEMIQEYGNYPRNIIQFARESKPFHPTQKPCNLMEYLIRTYTKENELVLDFTSGSGSTLLACEILNRKWVGIELASKYCDVIKKRIENGIQLKLSFEFKEG
;
A
#
# COMPACT_ATOMS: atom_id res chain seq x y z
N MET A 1 -27.96 2.81 -2.92
CA MET A 1 -27.85 2.27 -4.32
C MET A 1 -27.31 0.85 -4.25
N ASN A 2 -27.83 -0.08 -5.05
CA ASN A 2 -27.28 -1.45 -5.06
C ASN A 2 -26.25 -1.56 -6.20
N TYR A 3 -24.97 -1.75 -5.87
CA TYR A 3 -23.92 -1.94 -6.85
C TYR A 3 -23.76 -3.43 -7.16
N GLN A 4 -23.90 -3.79 -8.43
CA GLN A 4 -23.61 -5.15 -8.87
C GLN A 4 -22.10 -5.30 -9.15
N PRO A 5 -21.50 -6.43 -8.74
CA PRO A 5 -20.13 -6.74 -9.09
C PRO A 5 -19.91 -6.75 -10.61
N TYR A 6 -18.83 -6.10 -11.07
CA TYR A 6 -18.39 -6.22 -12.46
C TYR A 6 -17.72 -7.58 -12.72
N PHE A 7 -16.94 -8.02 -11.73
CA PHE A 7 -16.24 -9.30 -11.76
C PHE A 7 -16.00 -9.77 -10.33
N SER A 8 -16.02 -11.08 -10.11
CA SER A 8 -15.73 -11.66 -8.79
C SER A 8 -14.93 -12.94 -8.93
N THR A 9 -14.11 -13.23 -7.90
CA THR A 9 -13.41 -14.49 -7.69
C THR A 9 -13.86 -15.09 -6.36
N LYS A 10 -13.22 -16.20 -5.96
CA LYS A 10 -13.40 -16.74 -4.61
C LYS A 10 -12.90 -15.78 -3.50
N LEU A 11 -11.89 -14.95 -3.82
CA LEU A 11 -11.23 -14.06 -2.85
C LEU A 11 -11.71 -12.62 -2.92
N GLY A 12 -12.27 -12.17 -4.04
CA GLY A 12 -12.60 -10.76 -4.11
C GLY A 12 -13.61 -10.33 -5.16
N THR A 13 -13.90 -9.04 -5.14
CA THR A 13 -14.92 -8.41 -5.98
C THR A 13 -14.43 -7.10 -6.56
N LEU A 14 -14.61 -6.92 -7.86
CA LEU A 14 -14.38 -5.68 -8.59
C LEU A 14 -15.71 -4.97 -8.84
N TYR A 15 -15.77 -3.70 -8.45
CA TYR A 15 -16.86 -2.81 -8.79
C TYR A 15 -16.43 -1.81 -9.86
N LYS A 16 -17.27 -1.64 -10.87
CA LYS A 16 -17.13 -0.55 -11.85
C LYS A 16 -17.91 0.66 -11.39
N GLY A 17 -17.24 1.80 -11.20
CA GLY A 17 -17.90 3.04 -10.83
C GLY A 17 -16.98 4.09 -10.24
N ASP A 18 -17.59 5.21 -9.90
CA ASP A 18 -16.94 6.28 -9.14
C ASP A 18 -16.59 5.77 -7.73
N CYS A 19 -15.31 5.95 -7.34
CA CYS A 19 -14.81 5.38 -6.10
C CYS A 19 -15.51 5.93 -4.85
N LEU A 20 -15.89 7.22 -4.83
CA LEU A 20 -16.57 7.82 -3.70
C LEU A 20 -17.96 7.19 -3.51
N LYS A 21 -18.70 7.00 -4.59
CA LYS A 21 -20.03 6.40 -4.56
C LYS A 21 -20.01 4.92 -4.18
N VAL A 22 -19.03 4.15 -4.70
CA VAL A 22 -18.88 2.74 -4.34
C VAL A 22 -18.42 2.61 -2.89
N MET A 23 -17.53 3.49 -2.40
CA MET A 23 -17.14 3.52 -0.99
C MET A 23 -18.34 3.84 -0.07
N ASP A 24 -19.25 4.73 -0.47
CA ASP A 24 -20.50 4.98 0.28
C ASP A 24 -21.35 3.72 0.38
N TYR A 25 -21.53 2.98 -0.73
CA TYR A 25 -22.21 1.69 -0.71
C TYR A 25 -21.53 0.68 0.24
N LEU A 26 -20.19 0.56 0.21
CA LEU A 26 -19.46 -0.34 1.12
C LEU A 26 -19.62 0.05 2.59
N ILE A 27 -19.72 1.36 2.89
CA ILE A 27 -20.00 1.87 4.25
C ILE A 27 -21.42 1.47 4.68
N GLU A 28 -22.43 1.62 3.81
CA GLU A 28 -23.80 1.16 4.08
C GLU A 28 -23.86 -0.35 4.36
N GLN A 29 -23.03 -1.15 3.68
CA GLN A 29 -22.87 -2.58 3.92
C GLN A 29 -22.02 -2.91 5.16
N LYS A 30 -21.53 -1.92 5.90
CA LYS A 30 -20.69 -2.06 7.10
C LYS A 30 -19.40 -2.88 6.84
N VAL A 31 -18.86 -2.81 5.62
CA VAL A 31 -17.60 -3.47 5.28
C VAL A 31 -16.45 -2.77 6.00
N GLN A 32 -15.51 -3.57 6.54
CA GLN A 32 -14.31 -3.07 7.21
C GLN A 32 -13.08 -3.76 6.63
N PHE A 33 -12.08 -2.96 6.24
CA PHE A 33 -10.84 -3.42 5.62
C PHE A 33 -9.69 -3.49 6.62
N ASP A 34 -8.83 -4.50 6.46
CA ASP A 34 -7.59 -4.66 7.22
C ASP A 34 -6.52 -3.72 6.69
N ALA A 35 -6.48 -3.52 5.37
CA ALA A 35 -5.63 -2.52 4.72
C ALA A 35 -6.35 -1.85 3.54
N ILE A 36 -5.99 -0.61 3.25
CA ILE A 36 -6.35 0.12 2.03
C ILE A 36 -5.04 0.45 1.33
N ILE A 37 -4.81 -0.10 0.13
CA ILE A 37 -3.55 0.07 -0.61
C ILE A 37 -3.91 0.49 -2.02
N THR A 38 -3.59 1.72 -2.39
CA THR A 38 -4.02 2.30 -3.67
C THR A 38 -3.08 3.38 -4.19
N ASP A 39 -3.12 3.59 -5.49
CA ASP A 39 -2.43 4.65 -6.23
C ASP A 39 -3.47 5.67 -6.70
N PRO A 40 -3.82 6.70 -5.88
CA PRO A 40 -4.84 7.66 -6.27
C PRO A 40 -4.35 8.55 -7.43
N PRO A 41 -5.23 9.20 -8.19
CA PRO A 41 -4.82 10.14 -9.22
C PRO A 41 -4.18 11.41 -8.61
N TYR A 42 -3.09 11.92 -9.23
CA TYR A 42 -2.30 13.06 -8.73
C TYR A 42 -2.49 14.34 -9.54
N ALA A 43 -3.27 14.33 -10.63
CA ALA A 43 -3.34 15.39 -11.64
C ALA A 43 -1.97 15.68 -12.31
N ALA A 44 -1.16 14.65 -12.52
CA ALA A 44 0.22 14.78 -13.02
C ALA A 44 0.37 14.39 -14.50
N THR A 45 -0.64 13.73 -15.11
CA THR A 45 -0.48 13.10 -16.44
C THR A 45 -1.26 13.79 -17.55
N GLY A 46 -2.14 14.73 -17.26
CA GLY A 46 -3.01 15.38 -18.27
C GLY A 46 -4.12 14.50 -18.87
N TYR A 47 -4.28 13.25 -18.41
CA TYR A 47 -5.42 12.43 -18.77
C TYR A 47 -6.67 12.91 -18.03
N SER A 48 -7.85 12.77 -18.66
CA SER A 48 -9.13 13.22 -18.08
C SER A 48 -9.52 12.50 -16.77
N TRP A 49 -9.03 11.29 -16.57
CA TRP A 49 -9.25 10.52 -15.34
C TRP A 49 -8.28 10.92 -14.20
N ASP A 50 -7.17 11.60 -14.51
CA ASP A 50 -6.15 11.97 -13.52
C ASP A 50 -6.53 13.28 -12.82
N GLN A 51 -7.60 13.24 -12.05
CA GLN A 51 -8.08 14.36 -11.25
C GLN A 51 -7.99 14.01 -9.78
N ILE A 52 -7.42 14.92 -8.98
CA ILE A 52 -7.31 14.72 -7.53
C ILE A 52 -8.69 14.52 -6.92
N ILE A 53 -8.85 13.41 -6.21
CA ILE A 53 -10.06 13.15 -5.41
C ILE A 53 -10.09 14.15 -4.26
N PRO A 54 -11.19 14.88 -4.02
CA PRO A 54 -11.27 15.85 -2.93
C PRO A 54 -10.91 15.18 -1.59
N TYR A 55 -9.89 15.70 -0.92
CA TYR A 55 -9.32 15.06 0.27
C TYR A 55 -10.34 14.81 1.38
N ASN A 56 -11.19 15.80 1.68
CA ASN A 56 -12.23 15.63 2.70
C ASN A 56 -13.20 14.49 2.36
N GLU A 57 -13.61 14.40 1.09
CA GLU A 57 -14.51 13.35 0.62
C GLU A 57 -13.85 11.97 0.70
N MET A 58 -12.57 11.88 0.33
CA MET A 58 -11.79 10.67 0.43
C MET A 58 -11.60 10.22 1.89
N TRP A 59 -11.07 11.11 2.75
CA TRP A 59 -10.78 10.77 4.15
C TRP A 59 -12.03 10.40 4.94
N ASN A 60 -13.15 11.11 4.76
CA ASN A 60 -14.42 10.79 5.42
C ASN A 60 -14.89 9.34 5.17
N ARG A 61 -14.52 8.76 4.03
CA ARG A 61 -14.86 7.39 3.68
C ARG A 61 -13.79 6.40 4.12
N LEU A 62 -12.51 6.70 3.86
CA LEU A 62 -11.41 5.83 4.26
C LEU A 62 -11.39 5.58 5.76
N GLU A 63 -11.64 6.61 6.57
CA GLU A 63 -11.71 6.48 8.03
C GLU A 63 -12.88 5.58 8.49
N LYS A 64 -13.99 5.56 7.78
CA LYS A 64 -15.11 4.67 8.08
C LYS A 64 -14.87 3.24 7.64
N LEU A 65 -14.11 3.05 6.56
CA LEU A 65 -13.86 1.74 5.95
C LEU A 65 -12.68 1.00 6.57
N ILE A 66 -11.69 1.71 7.13
CA ILE A 66 -10.51 1.06 7.72
C ILE A 66 -10.76 0.63 9.16
N LYS A 67 -10.34 -0.58 9.53
CA LYS A 67 -10.30 -1.06 10.90
C LYS A 67 -9.41 -0.18 11.78
N SER A 68 -9.58 -0.22 13.09
CA SER A 68 -8.82 0.62 14.02
C SER A 68 -7.30 0.42 13.92
N THR A 69 -6.85 -0.81 13.73
CA THR A 69 -5.43 -1.18 13.58
C THR A 69 -4.97 -1.28 12.12
N GLY A 70 -5.85 -1.04 11.16
CA GLY A 70 -5.56 -1.15 9.74
C GLY A 70 -4.64 -0.05 9.23
N ALA A 71 -3.94 -0.33 8.14
CA ALA A 71 -3.07 0.60 7.44
C ALA A 71 -3.74 1.15 6.17
N ILE A 72 -3.59 2.46 5.93
CA ILE A 72 -3.94 3.11 4.66
C ILE A 72 -2.63 3.48 3.98
N VAL A 73 -2.37 2.92 2.82
CA VAL A 73 -1.10 3.02 2.08
C VAL A 73 -1.38 3.69 0.74
N LEU A 74 -0.93 4.93 0.58
CA LEU A 74 -1.22 5.75 -0.59
C LEU A 74 0.07 6.14 -1.30
N PHE A 75 0.12 5.91 -2.61
CA PHE A 75 1.22 6.34 -3.46
C PHE A 75 1.14 7.83 -3.78
N GLY A 76 2.26 8.44 -4.10
CA GLY A 76 2.33 9.83 -4.53
C GLY A 76 3.70 10.28 -4.99
N ASN A 77 3.71 11.47 -5.59
CA ASN A 77 4.90 12.23 -5.96
C ASN A 77 4.71 13.68 -5.53
N GLU A 78 5.80 14.40 -5.28
CA GLU A 78 5.70 15.84 -5.02
C GLU A 78 5.17 16.63 -6.24
N PRO A 79 4.33 17.66 -6.04
CA PRO A 79 3.88 18.26 -4.77
C PRO A 79 2.65 17.56 -4.15
N PHE A 80 2.04 16.58 -4.82
CA PHE A 80 0.86 15.86 -4.34
C PHE A 80 1.12 15.18 -2.99
N SER A 81 2.28 14.54 -2.81
CA SER A 81 2.65 13.86 -1.55
C SER A 81 2.59 14.80 -0.35
N SER A 82 3.13 16.02 -0.47
CA SER A 82 3.09 17.03 0.61
C SER A 82 1.65 17.44 0.93
N SER A 83 0.83 17.67 -0.09
CA SER A 83 -0.58 18.03 0.08
C SER A 83 -1.37 16.90 0.74
N LEU A 84 -1.12 15.64 0.35
CA LEU A 84 -1.79 14.47 0.91
C LEU A 84 -1.42 14.25 2.38
N ARG A 85 -0.13 14.37 2.75
CA ARG A 85 0.31 14.31 4.17
C ARG A 85 -0.38 15.39 5.00
N LYS A 86 -0.40 16.64 4.49
CA LYS A 86 -1.03 17.77 5.15
C LYS A 86 -2.54 17.60 5.31
N SER A 87 -3.19 16.92 4.39
CA SER A 87 -4.64 16.72 4.40
C SER A 87 -5.13 15.84 5.56
N ASN A 88 -4.27 14.99 6.15
CA ASN A 88 -4.60 14.21 7.35
C ASN A 88 -3.35 13.90 8.19
N GLU A 89 -2.74 14.93 8.77
CA GLU A 89 -1.55 14.81 9.63
C GLU A 89 -1.79 13.91 10.85
N LYS A 90 -3.02 13.88 11.35
CA LYS A 90 -3.40 13.07 12.53
C LYS A 90 -3.21 11.57 12.27
N LEU A 91 -3.56 11.11 11.08
CA LEU A 91 -3.44 9.70 10.72
C LEU A 91 -2.08 9.36 10.13
N TYR A 92 -1.32 10.32 9.60
CA TYR A 92 -0.01 10.10 9.01
C TYR A 92 0.97 9.46 10.01
N LYS A 93 1.73 8.46 9.55
CA LYS A 93 2.70 7.73 10.39
C LYS A 93 4.12 7.85 9.86
N TYR A 94 4.37 7.41 8.63
CA TYR A 94 5.68 7.43 7.97
C TYR A 94 5.54 7.21 6.47
N ASP A 95 6.67 7.33 5.75
CA ASP A 95 6.78 7.02 4.33
C ASP A 95 7.74 5.86 4.09
N TRP A 96 7.45 5.10 3.03
CA TRP A 96 8.44 4.40 2.26
C TRP A 96 8.82 5.21 1.02
N LYS A 97 10.05 5.06 0.54
CA LYS A 97 10.51 5.56 -0.75
C LYS A 97 10.73 4.37 -1.67
N TRP A 98 9.87 4.23 -2.67
CA TRP A 98 10.08 3.22 -3.71
C TRP A 98 11.10 3.73 -4.71
N LEU A 99 12.34 3.21 -4.64
CA LEU A 99 13.41 3.48 -5.59
C LEU A 99 13.16 2.67 -6.87
N LYS A 100 13.05 3.38 -7.98
CA LYS A 100 12.85 2.79 -9.31
C LYS A 100 14.19 2.43 -9.93
N THR A 101 14.26 1.29 -10.61
CA THR A 101 15.46 0.91 -11.38
C THR A 101 15.65 1.78 -12.64
N GLN A 102 14.58 2.42 -13.11
CA GLN A 102 14.60 3.34 -14.24
C GLN A 102 14.11 4.71 -13.80
N VAL A 103 14.91 5.72 -14.09
CA VAL A 103 14.58 7.13 -13.80
C VAL A 103 13.59 7.70 -14.82
N THR A 104 12.89 8.76 -14.44
CA THR A 104 11.92 9.46 -15.30
C THR A 104 12.19 10.96 -15.30
N GLY A 105 11.60 11.71 -16.25
CA GLY A 105 11.73 13.16 -16.32
C GLY A 105 12.85 13.66 -17.25
N PHE A 106 13.32 12.85 -18.19
CA PHE A 106 14.39 13.20 -19.14
C PHE A 106 14.13 14.50 -19.93
N GLN A 107 12.87 14.84 -20.19
CA GLN A 107 12.50 16.09 -20.87
C GLN A 107 13.03 17.33 -20.14
N ASN A 108 13.13 17.25 -18.81
CA ASN A 108 13.55 18.35 -17.95
C ASN A 108 14.96 18.14 -17.36
N ALA A 109 15.73 17.17 -17.84
CA ALA A 109 17.03 16.78 -17.26
C ALA A 109 18.06 17.90 -17.22
N LYS A 110 17.93 18.92 -18.10
CA LYS A 110 18.80 20.12 -18.14
C LYS A 110 18.44 21.15 -17.06
N TYR A 111 17.27 21.05 -16.43
CA TYR A 111 16.72 22.08 -15.54
C TYR A 111 16.45 21.55 -14.11
N GLN A 112 16.34 20.23 -13.94
CA GLN A 112 16.09 19.59 -12.65
C GLN A 112 16.60 18.14 -12.62
N PRO A 113 16.87 17.58 -11.43
CA PRO A 113 17.26 16.17 -11.30
C PRO A 113 16.21 15.22 -11.85
N LEU A 114 16.66 14.07 -12.37
CA LEU A 114 15.78 12.99 -12.80
C LEU A 114 15.07 12.37 -11.57
N ARG A 115 13.82 11.99 -11.73
CA ARG A 115 13.02 11.36 -10.67
C ARG A 115 13.34 9.88 -10.61
N CYS A 116 13.87 9.41 -9.48
CA CYS A 116 14.24 8.01 -9.26
C CYS A 116 13.36 7.29 -8.22
N TYR A 117 12.46 7.99 -7.51
CA TYR A 117 11.60 7.37 -6.51
C TYR A 117 10.16 7.87 -6.56
N GLU A 118 9.27 7.14 -5.90
CA GLU A 118 7.92 7.56 -5.52
C GLU A 118 7.73 7.41 -4.02
N ASP A 119 6.88 8.26 -3.45
CA ASP A 119 6.46 8.18 -2.06
C ASP A 119 5.37 7.13 -1.89
N ILE A 120 5.44 6.38 -0.79
CA ILE A 120 4.38 5.50 -0.32
C ILE A 120 4.08 5.92 1.10
N MET A 121 3.02 6.68 1.27
CA MET A 121 2.64 7.29 2.54
C MET A 121 1.74 6.35 3.33
N VAL A 122 2.03 6.17 4.62
CA VAL A 122 1.31 5.28 5.50
C VAL A 122 0.55 6.05 6.57
N PHE A 123 -0.75 5.76 6.66
CA PHE A 123 -1.66 6.37 7.63
C PHE A 123 -2.37 5.27 8.43
N SER A 124 -2.72 5.55 9.67
CA SER A 124 -3.50 4.65 10.53
C SER A 124 -4.15 5.42 11.69
N LYS A 125 -5.23 4.86 12.22
CA LYS A 125 -5.84 5.33 13.47
C LYS A 125 -5.01 4.94 14.69
N SER A 126 -4.29 3.82 14.60
CA SER A 126 -3.46 3.29 15.68
C SER A 126 -2.04 3.84 15.65
N SER A 127 -1.32 3.62 16.74
CA SER A 127 0.04 4.10 16.95
C SER A 127 1.09 3.20 16.26
N VAL A 128 2.28 3.76 16.05
CA VAL A 128 3.50 3.04 15.64
C VAL A 128 4.58 3.10 16.73
N ILE A 129 4.27 3.66 17.90
CA ILE A 129 5.20 3.85 19.01
C ILE A 129 5.10 2.65 19.97
N SER A 130 6.23 2.07 20.36
CA SER A 130 6.32 0.81 21.13
C SER A 130 5.49 0.74 22.41
N ASN A 131 5.33 1.86 23.11
CA ASN A 131 4.62 1.94 24.40
C ASN A 131 3.12 2.26 24.27
N SER A 132 2.53 2.11 23.09
CA SER A 132 1.10 2.37 22.87
C SER A 132 0.24 1.16 23.22
N TYR A 133 -0.99 1.40 23.65
CA TYR A 133 -1.98 0.35 23.93
C TYR A 133 -2.51 -0.34 22.65
N SER A 134 -2.43 0.32 21.52
CA SER A 134 -2.89 -0.21 20.23
C SER A 134 -1.91 0.15 19.12
N HIS A 135 -1.45 -0.85 18.40
CA HIS A 135 -0.51 -0.69 17.29
C HIS A 135 -1.19 -0.95 15.95
N MET A 136 -0.74 -0.20 14.95
CA MET A 136 -1.04 -0.49 13.55
C MET A 136 -0.48 -1.88 13.18
N CYS A 137 -1.23 -2.64 12.38
CA CYS A 137 -0.75 -3.90 11.83
C CYS A 137 0.50 -3.64 10.97
N TYR A 138 1.60 -4.28 11.37
CA TYR A 138 2.89 -4.19 10.66
C TYR A 138 3.64 -5.51 10.82
N TYR A 139 3.91 -6.16 9.72
CA TYR A 139 4.63 -7.44 9.65
C TYR A 139 5.91 -7.22 8.86
N PRO A 140 7.04 -6.94 9.54
CA PRO A 140 8.30 -6.68 8.85
C PRO A 140 8.73 -7.88 8.02
N GLN A 141 9.09 -7.62 6.76
CA GLN A 141 9.46 -8.65 5.80
C GLN A 141 10.97 -8.92 5.82
N GLU A 142 11.39 -10.09 5.35
CA GLU A 142 12.79 -10.48 5.15
C GLU A 142 13.65 -10.47 6.42
N LEU A 143 13.04 -10.70 7.58
CA LEU A 143 13.77 -10.81 8.85
C LEU A 143 14.68 -12.02 8.84
N ILE A 144 15.88 -11.86 9.43
CA ILE A 144 16.84 -12.94 9.67
C ILE A 144 16.88 -13.23 11.17
N SER A 145 16.64 -14.47 11.58
CA SER A 145 16.75 -14.88 12.99
C SER A 145 18.22 -14.81 13.41
N LEU A 146 18.49 -14.12 14.50
CA LEU A 146 19.83 -13.94 15.05
C LEU A 146 19.99 -14.55 16.43
N ASN A 147 19.05 -14.27 17.35
CA ASN A 147 19.07 -14.70 18.75
C ASN A 147 20.42 -14.43 19.47
N VAL A 148 21.00 -13.26 19.23
CA VAL A 148 22.29 -12.86 19.79
C VAL A 148 22.14 -11.89 20.95
N LYS A 149 22.98 -12.02 21.97
CA LYS A 149 23.08 -11.02 23.03
C LYS A 149 23.76 -9.77 22.50
N VAL A 150 23.11 -8.63 22.67
CA VAL A 150 23.65 -7.32 22.29
C VAL A 150 23.61 -6.38 23.50
N ILE A 151 24.64 -5.56 23.62
CA ILE A 151 24.67 -4.49 24.62
C ILE A 151 24.35 -3.20 23.88
N ARG A 152 23.21 -2.59 24.22
CA ARG A 152 22.88 -1.25 23.72
C ARG A 152 23.24 -0.22 24.77
N SER A 153 24.00 0.79 24.37
CA SER A 153 24.22 1.99 25.16
C SER A 153 23.25 3.06 24.71
N SER A 154 22.50 3.63 25.63
CA SER A 154 21.73 4.86 25.43
C SER A 154 22.33 5.95 26.29
N ILE A 155 22.35 7.17 25.75
CA ILE A 155 22.72 8.35 26.52
C ILE A 155 21.40 8.93 27.03
N ASP A 156 21.21 8.94 28.34
CA ASP A 156 20.10 9.65 28.95
C ASP A 156 20.52 11.09 29.20
N TYR A 157 19.69 12.05 28.77
CA TYR A 157 19.88 13.50 28.95
C TYR A 157 18.99 14.07 30.04
N LEU A 158 18.57 13.25 30.99
CA LEU A 158 17.83 13.74 32.15
C LEU A 158 18.78 14.48 33.10
N ASP A 159 18.47 15.72 33.44
CA ASP A 159 19.14 16.57 34.41
C ASP A 159 20.62 16.91 34.15
N ASP A 160 20.99 17.36 32.94
CA ASP A 160 22.37 17.79 32.61
C ASP A 160 23.49 16.78 32.90
N LYS A 161 23.19 15.57 33.31
CA LYS A 161 24.12 14.47 33.53
C LYS A 161 24.00 13.45 32.41
N LYS A 162 25.11 13.26 31.67
CA LYS A 162 25.23 12.19 30.68
C LYS A 162 25.50 10.87 31.40
N GLU A 163 24.49 10.04 31.60
CA GLU A 163 24.69 8.68 32.07
C GLU A 163 24.63 7.71 30.87
N ASN A 164 25.69 6.94 30.69
CA ASN A 164 25.73 5.84 29.73
C ASN A 164 25.02 4.63 30.32
N ILE A 165 23.76 4.45 30.01
CA ILE A 165 23.02 3.26 30.42
C ILE A 165 23.32 2.15 29.42
N LYS A 166 24.03 1.11 29.87
CA LYS A 166 24.22 -0.13 29.11
C LYS A 166 23.13 -1.11 29.47
N LYS A 167 22.31 -1.51 28.48
CA LYS A 167 21.28 -2.52 28.65
C LYS A 167 21.59 -3.74 27.81
N GLU A 168 21.71 -4.89 28.44
CA GLU A 168 21.80 -6.17 27.76
C GLU A 168 20.41 -6.56 27.28
N MET A 169 20.32 -7.00 26.04
CA MET A 169 19.08 -7.51 25.46
C MET A 169 19.39 -8.61 24.43
N ILE A 170 18.43 -9.49 24.20
CA ILE A 170 18.50 -10.45 23.11
C ILE A 170 17.95 -9.78 21.86
N GLN A 171 18.75 -9.74 20.81
CA GLN A 171 18.28 -9.36 19.49
C GLN A 171 17.82 -10.62 18.77
N GLU A 172 16.50 -10.82 18.71
CA GLU A 172 15.89 -12.00 18.10
C GLU A 172 16.06 -11.99 16.58
N TYR A 173 15.90 -10.82 15.97
CA TYR A 173 15.93 -10.66 14.52
C TYR A 173 16.86 -9.55 14.07
N GLY A 174 17.45 -9.73 12.91
CA GLY A 174 18.15 -8.71 12.12
C GLY A 174 17.43 -8.45 10.81
N ASN A 175 18.06 -7.60 9.98
CA ASN A 175 17.56 -7.22 8.67
C ASN A 175 16.16 -6.58 8.70
N TYR A 176 15.86 -5.76 9.73
CA TYR A 176 14.62 -5.00 9.73
C TYR A 176 14.52 -4.10 8.49
N PRO A 177 13.34 -4.03 7.84
CA PRO A 177 13.15 -3.21 6.65
C PRO A 177 13.57 -1.76 6.85
N ARG A 178 14.24 -1.21 5.85
CA ARG A 178 14.54 0.23 5.76
C ARG A 178 13.45 0.91 4.96
N ASN A 179 13.23 2.19 5.20
CA ASN A 179 12.18 2.95 4.52
C ASN A 179 12.48 3.28 3.04
N ILE A 180 13.58 2.78 2.48
CA ILE A 180 13.88 2.80 1.03
C ILE A 180 13.82 1.36 0.54
N ILE A 181 12.91 1.09 -0.39
CA ILE A 181 12.71 -0.22 -1.01
C ILE A 181 12.91 -0.10 -2.52
N GLN A 182 13.47 -1.12 -3.14
CA GLN A 182 13.78 -1.11 -4.57
C GLN A 182 13.04 -2.23 -5.29
N PHE A 183 12.21 -1.85 -6.26
CA PHE A 183 11.49 -2.78 -7.12
C PHE A 183 11.56 -2.29 -8.58
N ALA A 184 11.79 -3.21 -9.49
CA ALA A 184 11.77 -2.92 -10.93
C ALA A 184 10.33 -2.64 -11.40
N ARG A 185 10.20 -1.76 -12.38
CA ARG A 185 8.92 -1.53 -13.07
C ARG A 185 8.61 -2.72 -13.97
N GLU A 186 7.30 -2.91 -14.23
CA GLU A 186 6.86 -3.90 -15.22
C GLU A 186 7.40 -3.54 -16.61
N SER A 187 7.94 -4.53 -17.34
CA SER A 187 8.51 -4.33 -18.66
C SER A 187 7.46 -4.05 -19.74
N LYS A 188 6.26 -4.61 -19.58
CA LYS A 188 5.12 -4.45 -20.49
C LYS A 188 3.87 -4.09 -19.70
N PRO A 189 3.73 -2.82 -19.28
CA PRO A 189 2.61 -2.42 -18.44
C PRO A 189 1.31 -2.34 -19.26
N PHE A 190 0.20 -2.74 -18.65
CA PHE A 190 -1.16 -2.60 -19.19
C PHE A 190 -1.75 -1.19 -18.96
N HIS A 191 -1.14 -0.44 -18.05
CA HIS A 191 -1.52 0.93 -17.71
C HIS A 191 -0.25 1.81 -17.62
N PRO A 192 -0.30 3.08 -18.09
CA PRO A 192 0.88 3.96 -18.10
C PRO A 192 1.57 4.15 -16.73
N THR A 193 0.78 4.14 -15.67
CA THR A 193 1.26 4.32 -14.28
C THR A 193 1.21 3.04 -13.46
N GLN A 194 1.18 1.87 -14.10
CA GLN A 194 1.07 0.58 -13.43
C GLN A 194 2.17 0.39 -12.37
N LYS A 195 1.77 0.02 -11.16
CA LYS A 195 2.69 -0.37 -10.10
C LYS A 195 3.13 -1.84 -10.27
N PRO A 196 4.39 -2.18 -9.96
CA PRO A 196 4.88 -3.56 -10.02
C PRO A 196 4.11 -4.48 -9.06
N CYS A 197 3.75 -5.69 -9.54
CA CYS A 197 3.02 -6.65 -8.72
C CYS A 197 3.81 -7.07 -7.47
N ASN A 198 5.12 -7.30 -7.62
CA ASN A 198 6.00 -7.67 -6.50
C ASN A 198 6.13 -6.57 -5.42
N LEU A 199 6.06 -5.28 -5.81
CA LEU A 199 5.96 -4.18 -4.83
C LEU A 199 4.63 -4.25 -4.07
N MET A 200 3.53 -4.51 -4.78
CA MET A 200 2.21 -4.64 -4.12
C MET A 200 2.18 -5.85 -3.21
N GLU A 201 2.78 -6.99 -3.60
CA GLU A 201 2.93 -8.16 -2.75
C GLU A 201 3.69 -7.83 -1.46
N TYR A 202 4.82 -7.12 -1.57
CA TYR A 202 5.61 -6.70 -0.40
C TYR A 202 4.77 -5.86 0.58
N LEU A 203 4.03 -4.86 0.07
CA LEU A 203 3.19 -4.00 0.90
C LEU A 203 2.01 -4.76 1.51
N ILE A 204 1.36 -5.65 0.75
CA ILE A 204 0.26 -6.48 1.24
C ILE A 204 0.74 -7.40 2.36
N ARG A 205 1.89 -8.08 2.21
CA ARG A 205 2.50 -8.90 3.27
C ARG A 205 2.86 -8.07 4.50
N THR A 206 3.29 -6.83 4.30
CA THR A 206 3.70 -5.94 5.39
C THR A 206 2.51 -5.49 6.25
N TYR A 207 1.32 -5.34 5.68
CA TYR A 207 0.18 -4.77 6.40
C TYR A 207 -0.99 -5.73 6.61
N THR A 208 -0.91 -6.95 6.06
CA THR A 208 -2.00 -7.95 6.17
C THR A 208 -1.49 -9.36 6.37
N LYS A 209 -2.35 -10.18 6.96
CA LYS A 209 -2.24 -11.65 7.00
C LYS A 209 -3.12 -12.30 5.93
N GLU A 210 -2.95 -13.60 5.73
CA GLU A 210 -3.83 -14.38 4.86
C GLU A 210 -5.30 -14.26 5.27
N ASN A 211 -6.19 -14.28 4.28
CA ASN A 211 -7.64 -14.11 4.41
C ASN A 211 -8.11 -12.73 4.91
N GLU A 212 -7.22 -11.80 5.22
CA GLU A 212 -7.58 -10.41 5.54
C GLU A 212 -8.00 -9.66 4.26
N LEU A 213 -8.81 -8.60 4.45
CA LEU A 213 -9.49 -7.89 3.37
C LEU A 213 -8.79 -6.58 3.03
N VAL A 214 -8.43 -6.43 1.75
CA VAL A 214 -7.74 -5.26 1.18
C VAL A 214 -8.69 -4.48 0.27
N LEU A 215 -8.65 -3.15 0.35
CA LEU A 215 -9.31 -2.25 -0.61
C LEU A 215 -8.28 -1.57 -1.51
N ASP A 216 -8.55 -1.60 -2.81
CA ASP A 216 -7.94 -0.70 -3.79
C ASP A 216 -9.06 0.09 -4.50
N PHE A 217 -9.23 1.37 -4.11
CA PHE A 217 -10.35 2.18 -4.59
C PHE A 217 -10.07 2.91 -5.92
N THR A 218 -8.86 2.76 -6.48
CA THR A 218 -8.46 3.28 -7.81
C THR A 218 -7.59 2.26 -8.53
N SER A 219 -8.19 1.09 -8.81
CA SER A 219 -7.46 -0.14 -9.13
C SER A 219 -6.63 -0.10 -10.42
N GLY A 220 -6.93 0.80 -11.36
CA GLY A 220 -6.23 0.91 -12.64
C GLY A 220 -6.12 -0.41 -13.37
N SER A 221 -4.91 -0.95 -13.51
CA SER A 221 -4.68 -2.28 -14.11
C SER A 221 -4.76 -3.44 -13.13
N GLY A 222 -5.07 -3.21 -11.84
CA GLY A 222 -5.32 -4.23 -10.83
C GLY A 222 -4.08 -4.92 -10.25
N SER A 223 -2.95 -4.24 -10.16
CA SER A 223 -1.73 -4.85 -9.58
C SER A 223 -1.92 -5.25 -8.12
N THR A 224 -2.62 -4.42 -7.32
CA THR A 224 -2.98 -4.74 -5.92
C THR A 224 -3.87 -5.97 -5.85
N LEU A 225 -4.89 -6.05 -6.71
CA LEU A 225 -5.88 -7.13 -6.70
C LEU A 225 -5.25 -8.47 -7.09
N LEU A 226 -4.40 -8.45 -8.14
CA LEU A 226 -3.64 -9.63 -8.56
C LEU A 226 -2.70 -10.10 -7.45
N ALA A 227 -1.99 -9.18 -6.78
CA ALA A 227 -1.13 -9.51 -5.65
C ALA A 227 -1.94 -10.13 -4.47
N CYS A 228 -3.15 -9.64 -4.21
CA CYS A 228 -4.05 -10.24 -3.22
C CYS A 228 -4.42 -11.69 -3.58
N GLU A 229 -4.75 -11.99 -4.84
CA GLU A 229 -5.04 -13.36 -5.31
C GLU A 229 -3.83 -14.27 -5.13
N ILE A 230 -2.63 -13.82 -5.52
CA ILE A 230 -1.38 -14.58 -5.36
C ILE A 230 -1.12 -14.90 -3.88
N LEU A 231 -1.42 -13.98 -3.00
CA LEU A 231 -1.10 -14.06 -1.58
C LEU A 231 -2.23 -14.62 -0.70
N ASN A 232 -3.34 -15.09 -1.25
CA ASN A 232 -4.53 -15.54 -0.51
C ASN A 232 -5.11 -14.46 0.43
N ARG A 233 -5.15 -13.20 -0.03
CA ARG A 233 -5.86 -12.11 0.65
C ARG A 233 -7.18 -11.88 -0.04
N LYS A 234 -8.21 -11.54 0.74
CA LYS A 234 -9.49 -11.06 0.18
C LYS A 234 -9.32 -9.64 -0.32
N TRP A 235 -10.08 -9.25 -1.34
CA TRP A 235 -9.94 -7.93 -1.92
C TRP A 235 -11.27 -7.35 -2.42
N VAL A 236 -11.34 -6.03 -2.38
CA VAL A 236 -12.33 -5.24 -3.12
C VAL A 236 -11.57 -4.25 -3.98
N GLY A 237 -11.87 -4.24 -5.27
CA GLY A 237 -11.34 -3.28 -6.23
C GLY A 237 -12.45 -2.35 -6.73
N ILE A 238 -12.09 -1.08 -6.97
CA ILE A 238 -12.98 -0.12 -7.61
C ILE A 238 -12.24 0.50 -8.79
N GLU A 239 -12.86 0.48 -9.96
CA GLU A 239 -12.30 1.08 -11.17
C GLU A 239 -13.39 1.79 -11.97
N LEU A 240 -13.10 3.02 -12.39
CA LEU A 240 -14.04 3.86 -13.13
C LEU A 240 -14.18 3.42 -14.59
N ALA A 241 -13.05 3.11 -15.23
CA ALA A 241 -12.98 2.86 -16.66
C ALA A 241 -13.24 1.40 -17.02
N SER A 242 -14.27 1.13 -17.83
CA SER A 242 -14.62 -0.22 -18.28
C SER A 242 -13.42 -0.95 -18.89
N LYS A 243 -12.60 -0.26 -19.71
CA LYS A 243 -11.40 -0.81 -20.32
C LYS A 243 -10.44 -1.43 -19.29
N TYR A 244 -10.24 -0.76 -18.15
CA TYR A 244 -9.36 -1.26 -17.11
C TYR A 244 -10.02 -2.35 -16.26
N CYS A 245 -11.34 -2.33 -16.08
CA CYS A 245 -12.06 -3.46 -15.50
C CYS A 245 -11.84 -4.75 -16.29
N ASP A 246 -11.87 -4.69 -17.63
CA ASP A 246 -11.57 -5.84 -18.51
C ASP A 246 -10.11 -6.30 -18.40
N VAL A 247 -9.18 -5.36 -18.28
CA VAL A 247 -7.76 -5.66 -18.04
C VAL A 247 -7.57 -6.39 -16.72
N ILE A 248 -8.18 -5.89 -15.63
CA ILE A 248 -8.15 -6.50 -14.31
C ILE A 248 -8.65 -7.94 -14.38
N LYS A 249 -9.83 -8.15 -14.95
CA LYS A 249 -10.44 -9.47 -15.09
C LYS A 249 -9.47 -10.44 -15.78
N LYS A 250 -8.95 -10.09 -16.96
CA LYS A 250 -8.01 -10.93 -17.72
C LYS A 250 -6.73 -11.23 -16.94
N ARG A 251 -6.17 -10.25 -16.24
CA ARG A 251 -4.94 -10.43 -15.45
C ARG A 251 -5.15 -11.40 -14.29
N ILE A 252 -6.27 -11.27 -13.58
CA ILE A 252 -6.59 -12.14 -12.44
C ILE A 252 -6.89 -13.57 -12.95
N GLU A 253 -7.70 -13.74 -13.99
CA GLU A 253 -7.99 -15.07 -14.57
C GLU A 253 -6.70 -15.78 -15.02
N ASN A 254 -5.79 -15.08 -15.71
CA ASN A 254 -4.50 -15.62 -16.11
C ASN A 254 -3.59 -15.93 -14.90
N GLY A 255 -3.56 -15.08 -13.90
CA GLY A 255 -2.78 -15.27 -12.66
C GLY A 255 -3.25 -16.49 -11.86
N ILE A 256 -4.56 -16.70 -11.77
CA ILE A 256 -5.15 -17.88 -11.11
C ILE A 256 -4.77 -19.16 -11.87
N GLN A 257 -4.84 -19.17 -13.21
CA GLN A 257 -4.45 -20.32 -14.01
C GLN A 257 -2.98 -20.70 -13.83
N LEU A 258 -2.08 -19.70 -13.79
CA LEU A 258 -0.66 -19.93 -13.53
C LEU A 258 -0.46 -20.54 -12.14
N LYS A 259 -1.08 -19.98 -11.12
CA LYS A 259 -0.98 -20.49 -9.73
C LYS A 259 -1.41 -21.96 -9.65
N LEU A 260 -2.55 -22.31 -10.17
CA LEU A 260 -3.05 -23.69 -10.22
C LEU A 260 -2.08 -24.63 -10.95
N SER A 261 -1.47 -24.18 -12.06
CA SER A 261 -0.51 -24.99 -12.82
C SER A 261 0.79 -25.29 -12.06
N PHE A 262 1.19 -24.45 -11.11
CA PHE A 262 2.34 -24.69 -10.23
C PHE A 262 1.98 -25.66 -9.10
N GLU A 263 0.82 -25.51 -8.46
CA GLU A 263 0.36 -26.38 -7.38
C GLU A 263 0.22 -27.84 -7.85
N PHE A 264 -0.19 -28.09 -9.10
CA PHE A 264 -0.27 -29.45 -9.68
C PHE A 264 1.08 -30.06 -10.10
N LYS A 265 2.18 -29.29 -10.11
CA LYS A 265 3.52 -29.81 -10.45
C LYS A 265 4.34 -30.17 -9.22
N GLU A 266 3.96 -29.71 -8.04
CA GLU A 266 4.62 -30.00 -6.78
C GLU A 266 3.93 -31.14 -5.98
N GLY A 267 2.82 -31.69 -6.46
CA GLY A 267 2.12 -32.86 -5.93
C GLY A 267 2.36 -34.09 -6.80
#